data_aa4a10fa31232e2496271de2ed4e2912
#
_entry.id   aa4a10fa31232e2496271de2ed4e2912
#
_cell.length_a   1.000
_cell.length_b   1.000
_cell.length_c   1.000
_cell.angle_alpha   90.00
_cell.angle_beta   90.00
_cell.angle_gamma   90.00
#
_symmetry.space_group_name_H-M   'P 1'
#
loop_
_entity.id
_entity.type
_entity.pdbx_description
1 polymer ?
#
loop_
_entity_poly.entity_id
_entity_poly.type
_entity_poly.pdbx_seq_one_letter_code
_entity_poly.pdbx_strand_id
1 'polypeptide(L)'
;MSTTEPRVISHWIDGAESPSSSGRTAPVYNPATGAVQAHVALADQAEIDAAIESAQRGYQVWKTYSIAKRQTVIFAFRELLNARKRELAEIITAEHGKVVSDA
;
A
#
# COMPACT_ATOMS: atom_id res chain seq x y z
N MET A 1 19.06 -21.33 -8.56
CA MET A 1 18.36 -20.18 -7.99
C MET A 1 16.95 -20.10 -8.59
N SER A 2 15.95 -20.17 -7.77
CA SER A 2 14.59 -20.09 -8.25
C SER A 2 14.31 -18.67 -8.72
N THR A 3 13.90 -18.52 -9.96
CA THR A 3 13.33 -17.29 -10.44
C THR A 3 11.94 -17.18 -9.86
N THR A 4 11.76 -16.26 -8.93
CA THR A 4 10.45 -15.93 -8.44
C THR A 4 9.76 -15.06 -9.47
N GLU A 5 8.58 -15.47 -9.89
CA GLU A 5 7.76 -14.59 -10.72
C GLU A 5 7.47 -13.28 -9.96
N PRO A 6 7.43 -12.13 -10.66
CA PRO A 6 7.05 -10.89 -10.02
C PRO A 6 5.69 -11.02 -9.36
N ARG A 7 5.60 -10.61 -8.11
CA ARG A 7 4.34 -10.65 -7.37
C ARG A 7 3.35 -9.63 -7.93
N VAL A 8 2.07 -9.90 -7.73
CA VAL A 8 1.01 -8.95 -8.03
C VAL A 8 0.69 -8.15 -6.77
N ILE A 9 0.75 -6.83 -6.88
CA ILE A 9 0.37 -5.93 -5.81
C ILE A 9 -1.13 -5.68 -5.91
N SER A 10 -1.88 -6.23 -4.98
CA SER A 10 -3.34 -6.09 -4.89
C SER A 10 -3.74 -4.76 -4.28
N HIS A 11 -5.03 -4.46 -4.32
CA HIS A 11 -5.59 -3.33 -3.60
C HIS A 11 -5.57 -3.58 -2.09
N TRP A 12 -5.63 -2.52 -1.33
CA TRP A 12 -5.83 -2.59 0.10
C TRP A 12 -7.10 -1.79 0.43
N ILE A 13 -8.17 -2.49 0.72
CA ILE A 13 -9.48 -1.90 0.94
C ILE A 13 -10.09 -2.51 2.19
N ASP A 14 -10.66 -1.67 3.03
CA ASP A 14 -11.34 -2.08 4.26
C ASP A 14 -10.43 -2.90 5.20
N GLY A 15 -9.17 -2.50 5.31
CA GLY A 15 -8.21 -3.10 6.21
C GLY A 15 -7.63 -4.45 5.76
N ALA A 16 -7.79 -4.84 4.51
CA ALA A 16 -7.33 -6.12 3.99
C ALA A 16 -6.90 -6.05 2.54
N GLU A 17 -6.08 -6.99 2.11
CA GLU A 17 -5.78 -7.18 0.70
C GLU A 17 -7.06 -7.54 -0.06
N SER A 18 -7.23 -6.89 -1.21
CA SER A 18 -8.36 -7.10 -2.10
C SER A 18 -7.86 -7.34 -3.52
N PRO A 19 -7.79 -8.61 -3.96
CA PRO A 19 -7.34 -8.91 -5.32
C PRO A 19 -8.26 -8.29 -6.35
N SER A 20 -7.68 -7.81 -7.46
CA SER A 20 -8.46 -7.26 -8.56
C SER A 20 -9.00 -8.37 -9.44
N SER A 21 -10.23 -8.20 -9.90
CA SER A 21 -10.87 -9.07 -10.91
C SER A 21 -10.79 -8.51 -12.32
N SER A 22 -10.18 -7.33 -12.52
CA SER A 22 -10.08 -6.70 -13.84
C SER A 22 -9.19 -7.47 -14.81
N GLY A 23 -8.23 -8.24 -14.30
CA GLY A 23 -7.23 -8.93 -15.09
C GLY A 23 -6.16 -8.01 -15.66
N ARG A 24 -6.23 -6.70 -15.41
CA ARG A 24 -5.26 -5.72 -15.89
C ARG A 24 -4.23 -5.42 -14.82
N THR A 25 -2.98 -5.31 -15.25
CA THR A 25 -1.87 -4.93 -14.36
C THR A 25 -0.94 -3.97 -15.10
N ALA A 26 -0.09 -3.29 -14.32
CA ALA A 26 0.99 -2.50 -14.85
C ALA A 26 2.30 -2.92 -14.18
N PRO A 27 3.42 -2.91 -14.90
CA PRO A 27 4.70 -3.32 -14.34
C PRO A 27 5.25 -2.28 -13.37
N VAL A 28 5.92 -2.76 -12.32
CA VAL A 28 6.71 -1.97 -11.39
C VAL A 28 8.17 -2.33 -11.63
N TYR A 29 8.96 -1.35 -12.05
CA TYR A 29 10.36 -1.55 -12.39
C TYR A 29 11.27 -1.25 -11.22
N ASN A 30 12.37 -2.00 -11.12
CA ASN A 30 13.48 -1.61 -10.27
C ASN A 30 14.32 -0.59 -11.03
N PRO A 31 14.39 0.67 -10.60
CA PRO A 31 15.10 1.71 -11.35
C PRO A 31 16.63 1.50 -11.41
N ALA A 32 17.20 0.72 -10.51
CA ALA A 32 18.63 0.43 -10.51
C ALA A 32 19.01 -0.58 -11.60
N THR A 33 18.11 -1.49 -11.95
CA THR A 33 18.40 -2.58 -12.91
C THR A 33 17.55 -2.51 -14.18
N GLY A 34 16.41 -1.81 -14.14
CA GLY A 34 15.43 -1.80 -15.20
C GLY A 34 14.55 -3.04 -15.28
N ALA A 35 14.75 -4.01 -14.38
CA ALA A 35 13.97 -5.24 -14.35
C ALA A 35 12.58 -5.02 -13.74
N VAL A 36 11.59 -5.75 -14.22
CA VAL A 36 10.26 -5.78 -13.62
C VAL A 36 10.33 -6.56 -12.31
N GLN A 37 10.00 -5.93 -11.20
CA GLN A 37 10.03 -6.57 -9.89
C GLN A 37 8.64 -6.92 -9.36
N ALA A 38 7.60 -6.32 -9.90
CA ALA A 38 6.22 -6.58 -9.50
C ALA A 38 5.25 -6.10 -10.58
N HIS A 39 3.99 -6.49 -10.44
CA HIS A 39 2.89 -5.96 -11.22
C HIS A 39 1.85 -5.40 -10.27
N VAL A 40 1.39 -4.18 -10.53
CA VAL A 40 0.32 -3.58 -9.74
C VAL A 40 -1.02 -3.80 -10.42
N ALA A 41 -2.00 -4.26 -9.64
CA ALA A 41 -3.36 -4.45 -10.14
C ALA A 41 -3.99 -3.10 -10.50
N LEU A 42 -4.64 -3.05 -11.66
CA LEU A 42 -5.39 -1.88 -12.11
C LEU A 42 -6.88 -2.14 -11.85
N ALA A 43 -7.52 -1.21 -11.16
CA ALA A 43 -8.91 -1.36 -10.75
C ALA A 43 -9.87 -1.21 -11.93
N ASP A 44 -10.97 -1.95 -11.90
CA ASP A 44 -12.12 -1.67 -12.73
C ASP A 44 -13.07 -0.69 -12.00
N GLN A 45 -14.15 -0.30 -12.68
CA GLN A 45 -15.08 0.68 -12.11
C GLN A 45 -15.76 0.15 -10.83
N ALA A 46 -16.13 -1.13 -10.80
CA ALA A 46 -16.77 -1.72 -9.63
C ALA A 46 -15.86 -1.72 -8.41
N GLU A 47 -14.57 -1.97 -8.61
CA GLU A 47 -13.56 -1.93 -7.53
C GLU A 47 -13.36 -0.50 -7.01
N ILE A 48 -13.35 0.49 -7.90
CA ILE A 48 -13.27 1.90 -7.51
C ILE A 48 -14.49 2.29 -6.67
N ASP A 49 -15.66 1.93 -7.12
CA ASP A 49 -16.92 2.22 -6.40
C ASP A 49 -16.94 1.56 -5.02
N ALA A 50 -16.50 0.31 -4.94
CA ALA A 50 -16.40 -0.41 -3.67
C ALA A 50 -15.40 0.24 -2.71
N ALA A 51 -14.27 0.73 -3.20
CA ALA A 51 -13.29 1.45 -2.40
C ALA A 51 -13.85 2.76 -1.85
N ILE A 52 -14.58 3.51 -2.67
CA ILE A 52 -15.23 4.77 -2.25
C ILE A 52 -16.29 4.48 -1.18
N GLU A 53 -17.12 3.46 -1.36
CA GLU A 53 -18.12 3.09 -0.37
C GLU A 53 -17.49 2.67 0.96
N SER A 54 -16.40 1.90 0.91
CA SER A 54 -15.62 1.53 2.10
C SER A 54 -15.10 2.76 2.83
N ALA A 55 -14.54 3.72 2.09
CA ALA A 55 -14.04 4.97 2.65
C ALA A 55 -15.15 5.79 3.31
N GLN A 56 -16.32 5.83 2.71
CA GLN A 56 -17.49 6.53 3.27
C GLN A 56 -17.96 5.87 4.57
N ARG A 57 -18.00 4.55 4.63
CA ARG A 57 -18.33 3.83 5.87
C ARG A 57 -17.32 4.10 6.97
N GLY A 58 -16.04 4.08 6.62
CA GLY A 58 -14.96 4.41 7.56
C GLY A 58 -15.07 5.84 8.08
N TYR A 59 -15.40 6.79 7.22
CA TYR A 59 -15.60 8.17 7.60
C TYR A 59 -16.75 8.33 8.60
N GLN A 60 -17.86 7.62 8.41
CA GLN A 60 -19.01 7.70 9.32
C GLN A 60 -18.64 7.30 10.74
N VAL A 61 -17.71 6.36 10.89
CA VAL A 61 -17.19 5.95 12.20
C VAL A 61 -16.16 6.95 12.71
N TRP A 62 -15.16 7.28 11.90
CA TRP A 62 -14.06 8.15 12.28
C TRP A 62 -14.50 9.55 12.71
N LYS A 63 -15.48 10.11 12.03
CA LYS A 63 -15.98 11.44 12.37
C LYS A 63 -16.60 11.51 13.76
N THR A 64 -17.02 10.38 14.33
CA THR A 64 -17.59 10.32 15.68
C THR A 64 -16.52 10.27 16.78
N TYR A 65 -15.26 10.02 16.42
CA TYR A 65 -14.17 9.91 17.37
C TYR A 65 -13.79 11.28 17.92
N SER A 66 -13.57 11.34 19.25
CA SER A 66 -12.99 12.53 19.89
C SER A 66 -11.55 12.75 19.40
N ILE A 67 -11.03 13.96 19.61
CA ILE A 67 -9.62 14.26 19.30
C ILE A 67 -8.70 13.32 20.08
N ALA A 68 -8.98 13.05 21.35
CA ALA A 68 -8.19 12.14 22.17
C ALA A 68 -8.15 10.72 21.57
N LYS A 69 -9.29 10.21 21.10
CA LYS A 69 -9.38 8.90 20.50
C LYS A 69 -8.64 8.84 19.16
N ARG A 70 -8.74 9.92 18.35
CA ARG A 70 -7.96 10.04 17.11
C ARG A 70 -6.46 10.05 17.37
N GLN A 71 -6.02 10.79 18.40
CA GLN A 71 -4.62 10.80 18.81
C GLN A 71 -4.11 9.41 19.16
N THR A 72 -4.89 8.61 19.87
CA THR A 72 -4.51 7.24 20.22
C THR A 72 -4.21 6.42 18.97
N VAL A 73 -5.05 6.51 17.95
CA VAL A 73 -4.85 5.81 16.67
C VAL A 73 -3.58 6.31 15.96
N ILE A 74 -3.40 7.62 15.89
CA ILE A 74 -2.25 8.23 15.19
C ILE A 74 -0.96 7.91 15.93
N PHE A 75 -0.92 7.93 17.25
CA PHE A 75 0.27 7.56 18.01
C PHE A 75 0.63 6.08 17.83
N ALA A 76 -0.37 5.19 17.78
CA ALA A 76 -0.13 3.77 17.48
C ALA A 76 0.46 3.60 16.07
N PHE A 77 -0.05 4.34 15.09
CA PHE A 77 0.47 4.36 13.73
C PHE A 77 1.93 4.83 13.70
N ARG A 78 2.24 5.91 14.40
CA ARG A 78 3.61 6.42 14.52
C ARG A 78 4.56 5.37 15.10
N GLU A 79 4.16 4.67 16.14
CA GLU A 79 4.98 3.59 16.74
C GLU A 79 5.27 2.48 15.74
N LEU A 80 4.26 2.09 14.94
CA LEU A 80 4.44 1.08 13.90
C LEU A 80 5.39 1.57 12.81
N LEU A 81 5.30 2.82 12.39
CA LEU A 81 6.22 3.40 11.42
C LEU A 81 7.66 3.39 11.93
N ASN A 82 7.87 3.78 13.19
CA ASN A 82 9.19 3.77 13.79
C ASN A 82 9.76 2.35 13.90
N ALA A 83 8.92 1.39 14.28
CA ALA A 83 9.34 0.00 14.43
C ALA A 83 9.71 -0.65 13.10
N ARG A 84 9.08 -0.21 11.99
CA ARG A 84 9.28 -0.77 10.65
C ARG A 84 9.98 0.19 9.70
N LYS A 85 10.64 1.19 10.22
CA LYS A 85 11.29 2.27 9.46
C LYS A 85 12.27 1.74 8.42
N ARG A 86 13.12 0.78 8.80
CA ARG A 86 14.11 0.18 7.89
C ARG A 86 13.44 -0.57 6.73
N GLU A 87 12.43 -1.36 7.03
CA GLU A 87 11.65 -2.09 6.04
C GLU A 87 11.02 -1.14 5.02
N LEU A 88 10.40 -0.05 5.50
CA LEU A 88 9.78 0.95 4.64
C LEU A 88 10.81 1.66 3.76
N ALA A 89 11.97 2.00 4.31
CA ALA A 89 13.05 2.62 3.56
C ALA A 89 13.55 1.71 2.43
N GLU A 90 13.68 0.42 2.68
CA GLU A 90 14.09 -0.55 1.67
C GLU A 90 13.06 -0.67 0.53
N ILE A 91 11.77 -0.61 0.85
CA ILE A 91 10.70 -0.60 -0.16
C ILE A 91 10.81 0.65 -1.03
N ILE A 92 11.01 1.81 -0.42
CA ILE A 92 11.17 3.07 -1.17
C ILE A 92 12.39 3.00 -2.09
N THR A 93 13.51 2.48 -1.60
CA THR A 93 14.72 2.31 -2.41
C THR A 93 14.47 1.40 -3.60
N ALA A 94 13.74 0.30 -3.40
CA ALA A 94 13.44 -0.65 -4.47
C ALA A 94 12.60 -0.03 -5.59
N GLU A 95 11.72 0.91 -5.28
CA GLU A 95 10.82 1.51 -6.26
C GLU A 95 11.28 2.86 -6.80
N HIS A 96 11.99 3.64 -5.99
CA HIS A 96 12.46 4.97 -6.36
C HIS A 96 13.93 5.03 -6.77
N GLY A 97 14.75 4.15 -6.20
CA GLY A 97 16.19 4.10 -6.51
C GLY A 97 17.07 4.97 -5.62
N LYS A 98 16.50 5.72 -4.66
CA LYS A 98 17.33 6.49 -3.73
C LYS A 98 18.03 5.56 -2.74
N VAL A 99 19.13 6.01 -2.15
CA VAL A 99 19.83 5.23 -1.14
C VAL A 99 18.97 5.08 0.12
N VAL A 100 19.16 3.96 0.83
CA VAL A 100 18.33 3.62 2.00
C VAL A 100 18.39 4.71 3.07
N SER A 101 19.54 5.34 3.28
CA SER A 101 19.69 6.41 4.27
C SER A 101 18.85 7.65 3.98
N ASP A 102 18.48 7.87 2.71
CA ASP A 102 17.65 9.00 2.28
C ASP A 102 16.17 8.63 2.16
N ALA A 103 15.87 7.37 2.27
CA ALA A 103 14.51 6.86 2.10
C ALA A 103 13.63 6.98 3.37
#